data_d40419bd207611900e20b594d21d1828
#
_entry.id   d40419bd207611900e20b594d21d1828
#
_cell.length_a   1.000
_cell.length_b   1.000
_cell.length_c   1.000
_cell.angle_alpha   90.00
_cell.angle_beta   90.00
_cell.angle_gamma   90.00
#
_symmetry.space_group_name_H-M   'P 1'
#
loop_
_entity.id
_entity.type
_entity.pdbx_description
1 polymer ?
#
loop_
_entity_poly.entity_id
_entity_poly.type
_entity_poly.pdbx_seq_one_letter_code
_entity_poly.pdbx_strand_id
1 'polypeptide(L)'
;MRNQIKKLRSVAGVVNAFRALPGDLRVMGWTRTQPGQIAKYCAAHAVRKLHVGCGHNLLDGWLNADVAPEHSCVLYLDATSPFPIADAAFDYIYSEHVIQHFPFRLGQVMLRECCRTLKPGGVLRLSTPNLLSLASLLTERQGAAQTEYTRLVSDKYIPENTGHLPAFVVNNFFWDFSHQFVYDPESMLHAMKRAGFATIEAVKIGASADENLAGLEHHGRIVGDTINEFETMIFEARKA
;
A
#
# COMPACT_ATOMS: atom_id res chain seq x y z
N MET A 1 -21.29 -29.41 28.45
CA MET A 1 -20.47 -28.96 27.32
C MET A 1 -20.94 -27.64 26.66
N ARG A 2 -22.20 -27.46 26.28
CA ARG A 2 -22.73 -26.22 25.67
C ARG A 2 -22.55 -24.95 26.53
N ASN A 3 -22.62 -25.03 27.85
CA ASN A 3 -22.43 -23.88 28.76
C ASN A 3 -20.97 -23.48 28.97
N GLN A 4 -20.02 -24.38 28.79
CA GLN A 4 -18.58 -24.09 28.85
C GLN A 4 -18.11 -23.30 27.58
N ILE A 5 -18.66 -23.67 26.41
CA ILE A 5 -18.36 -23.01 25.13
C ILE A 5 -18.92 -21.58 25.09
N LYS A 6 -20.09 -21.33 25.71
CA LYS A 6 -20.66 -19.98 25.85
C LYS A 6 -19.82 -19.09 26.79
N LYS A 7 -19.27 -19.63 27.88
CA LYS A 7 -18.38 -18.93 28.80
C LYS A 7 -17.04 -18.55 28.11
N LEU A 8 -16.45 -19.47 27.34
CA LEU A 8 -15.23 -19.21 26.57
C LEU A 8 -15.43 -18.14 25.48
N ARG A 9 -16.59 -18.10 24.82
CA ARG A 9 -16.92 -17.04 23.85
C ARG A 9 -17.09 -15.67 24.52
N SER A 10 -17.65 -15.59 25.72
CA SER A 10 -17.80 -14.34 26.45
C SER A 10 -16.46 -13.82 27.01
N VAL A 11 -15.60 -14.72 27.46
CA VAL A 11 -14.24 -14.37 27.95
C VAL A 11 -13.35 -13.90 26.78
N ALA A 12 -13.38 -14.59 25.63
CA ALA A 12 -12.68 -14.14 24.44
C ALA A 12 -13.20 -12.77 23.93
N GLY A 13 -14.51 -12.55 23.99
CA GLY A 13 -15.13 -11.27 23.66
C GLY A 13 -14.67 -10.14 24.60
N VAL A 14 -14.62 -10.40 25.90
CA VAL A 14 -14.14 -9.45 26.91
C VAL A 14 -12.64 -9.18 26.75
N VAL A 15 -11.83 -10.21 26.52
CA VAL A 15 -10.37 -10.05 26.28
C VAL A 15 -10.10 -9.28 24.98
N ASN A 16 -10.87 -9.53 23.92
CA ASN A 16 -10.74 -8.78 22.68
C ASN A 16 -11.22 -7.34 22.84
N ALA A 17 -12.28 -7.07 23.60
CA ALA A 17 -12.71 -5.72 23.93
C ALA A 17 -11.66 -4.96 24.78
N PHE A 18 -11.02 -5.64 25.74
CA PHE A 18 -9.91 -5.03 26.51
C PHE A 18 -8.64 -4.79 25.70
N ARG A 19 -8.37 -5.60 24.67
CA ARG A 19 -7.26 -5.37 23.73
C ARG A 19 -7.56 -4.26 22.72
N ALA A 20 -8.82 -4.06 22.36
CA ALA A 20 -9.27 -3.00 21.46
C ALA A 20 -9.27 -1.61 22.13
N LEU A 21 -9.59 -1.52 23.43
CA LEU A 21 -9.67 -0.25 24.16
C LEU A 21 -8.41 0.65 24.02
N PRO A 22 -7.18 0.15 24.14
CA PRO A 22 -6.00 1.00 23.91
C PRO A 22 -5.84 1.45 22.46
N GLY A 23 -6.25 0.61 21.49
CA GLY A 23 -6.24 0.94 20.07
C GLY A 23 -7.24 2.04 19.73
N ASP A 24 -8.48 1.91 20.20
CA ASP A 24 -9.54 2.89 19.97
C ASP A 24 -9.21 4.26 20.58
N LEU A 25 -8.62 4.29 21.77
CA LEU A 25 -8.19 5.54 22.42
C LEU A 25 -7.04 6.23 21.64
N ARG A 26 -6.11 5.48 21.08
CA ARG A 26 -5.06 6.02 20.20
C ARG A 26 -5.66 6.61 18.93
N VAL A 27 -6.54 5.86 18.26
CA VAL A 27 -7.24 6.34 17.06
C VAL A 27 -8.03 7.61 17.34
N MET A 28 -8.76 7.69 18.46
CA MET A 28 -9.46 8.91 18.89
C MET A 28 -8.49 10.09 19.10
N GLY A 29 -7.34 9.84 19.74
CA GLY A 29 -6.30 10.84 19.92
C GLY A 29 -5.74 11.35 18.60
N TRP A 30 -5.39 10.45 17.69
CA TRP A 30 -4.88 10.79 16.37
C TRP A 30 -5.90 11.54 15.52
N THR A 31 -7.16 11.06 15.47
CA THR A 31 -8.25 11.71 14.74
C THR A 31 -8.47 13.15 15.21
N ARG A 32 -8.33 13.41 16.51
CA ARG A 32 -8.47 14.76 17.06
C ARG A 32 -7.36 15.72 16.62
N THR A 33 -6.15 15.22 16.37
CA THR A 33 -4.99 16.03 15.96
C THR A 33 -4.86 16.21 14.45
N GLN A 34 -5.49 15.34 13.66
CA GLN A 34 -5.41 15.34 12.18
C GLN A 34 -5.66 16.72 11.53
N PRO A 35 -6.77 17.46 11.85
CA PRO A 35 -7.03 18.73 11.17
C PRO A 35 -5.91 19.74 11.39
N GLY A 36 -5.34 19.80 12.59
CA GLY A 36 -4.22 20.67 12.92
C GLY A 36 -2.93 20.29 12.19
N GLN A 37 -2.63 18.99 12.07
CA GLN A 37 -1.46 18.49 11.33
C GLN A 37 -1.58 18.82 9.83
N ILE A 38 -2.75 18.58 9.23
CA ILE A 38 -3.01 18.86 7.81
C ILE A 38 -2.90 20.38 7.56
N ALA A 39 -3.55 21.21 8.38
CA ALA A 39 -3.52 22.66 8.22
C ALA A 39 -2.08 23.21 8.35
N LYS A 40 -1.31 22.75 9.34
CA LYS A 40 0.10 23.13 9.53
C LYS A 40 0.95 22.75 8.32
N TYR A 41 0.78 21.51 7.79
CA TYR A 41 1.52 21.07 6.61
C TYR A 41 1.17 21.92 5.39
N CYS A 42 -0.12 22.12 5.12
CA CYS A 42 -0.60 22.89 3.97
C CYS A 42 -0.18 24.37 4.01
N ALA A 43 -0.04 24.95 5.20
CA ALA A 43 0.43 26.34 5.36
C ALA A 43 1.96 26.46 5.12
N ALA A 44 2.72 25.40 5.41
CA ALA A 44 4.17 25.39 5.29
C ALA A 44 4.69 25.05 3.87
N HIS A 45 3.85 24.44 3.01
CA HIS A 45 4.29 23.92 1.72
C HIS A 45 3.48 24.49 0.55
N ALA A 46 4.17 25.16 -0.38
CA ALA A 46 3.56 25.64 -1.63
C ALA A 46 3.20 24.48 -2.57
N VAL A 47 4.11 23.52 -2.72
CA VAL A 47 3.88 22.22 -3.38
C VAL A 47 3.56 21.21 -2.31
N ARG A 48 2.35 20.65 -2.35
CA ARG A 48 1.83 19.77 -1.30
C ARG A 48 1.86 18.31 -1.75
N LYS A 49 2.50 17.46 -0.95
CA LYS A 49 2.77 16.06 -1.28
C LYS A 49 2.28 15.15 -0.14
N LEU A 50 1.49 14.13 -0.45
CA LEU A 50 0.95 13.17 0.52
C LEU A 50 1.55 11.78 0.26
N HIS A 51 2.12 11.15 1.28
CA HIS A 51 2.59 9.77 1.24
C HIS A 51 1.62 8.88 2.02
N VAL A 52 0.88 8.02 1.33
CA VAL A 52 -0.14 7.13 1.91
C VAL A 52 0.46 5.75 2.18
N GLY A 53 0.36 5.29 3.43
CA GLY A 53 0.94 4.02 3.87
C GLY A 53 2.47 4.10 3.97
N CYS A 54 2.97 5.14 4.62
CA CYS A 54 4.41 5.42 4.67
C CYS A 54 5.20 4.38 5.46
N GLY A 55 4.57 3.64 6.39
CA GLY A 55 5.28 2.75 7.30
C GLY A 55 6.45 3.45 7.97
N HIS A 56 7.62 2.85 7.86
CA HIS A 56 8.89 3.43 8.37
C HIS A 56 9.62 4.32 7.33
N ASN A 57 9.15 4.37 6.07
CA ASN A 57 9.76 5.17 5.01
C ASN A 57 9.21 6.60 5.02
N LEU A 58 9.80 7.47 5.81
CA LEU A 58 9.40 8.87 5.90
C LEU A 58 10.08 9.68 4.80
N LEU A 59 9.31 10.36 3.97
CA LEU A 59 9.79 11.23 2.90
C LEU A 59 9.83 12.68 3.38
N ASP A 60 10.99 13.33 3.23
CA ASP A 60 11.16 14.73 3.60
C ASP A 60 10.34 15.65 2.70
N GLY A 61 9.65 16.63 3.31
CA GLY A 61 8.76 17.54 2.60
C GLY A 61 7.41 16.95 2.18
N TRP A 62 7.11 15.68 2.59
CA TRP A 62 5.84 15.03 2.38
C TRP A 62 5.00 15.01 3.67
N LEU A 63 3.68 15.08 3.56
CA LEU A 63 2.79 14.68 4.64
C LEU A 63 2.75 13.15 4.67
N ASN A 64 3.59 12.56 5.51
CA ASN A 64 3.62 11.10 5.68
C ASN A 64 2.39 10.65 6.48
N ALA A 65 1.69 9.64 6.00
CA ALA A 65 0.45 9.16 6.58
C ALA A 65 0.41 7.62 6.64
N ASP A 66 -0.08 7.08 7.76
CA ASP A 66 -0.22 5.65 7.97
C ASP A 66 -1.40 5.33 8.90
N VAL A 67 -1.92 4.09 8.83
CA VAL A 67 -2.97 3.60 9.73
C VAL A 67 -2.45 3.34 11.13
N ALA A 68 -1.14 3.18 11.30
CA ALA A 68 -0.47 2.93 12.58
C ALA A 68 0.71 3.90 12.78
N PRO A 69 0.47 5.21 13.01
CA PRO A 69 1.54 6.18 13.19
C PRO A 69 2.46 5.83 14.37
N GLU A 70 3.74 5.66 14.09
CA GLU A 70 4.76 5.42 15.15
C GLU A 70 5.41 6.73 15.63
N HIS A 71 5.33 7.77 14.80
CA HIS A 71 5.90 9.09 15.11
C HIS A 71 4.83 10.17 15.09
N SER A 72 4.98 11.19 15.92
CA SER A 72 4.04 12.32 16.00
C SER A 72 3.97 13.18 14.73
N CYS A 73 4.95 13.06 13.84
CA CYS A 73 4.95 13.72 12.52
C CYS A 73 4.18 12.93 11.45
N VAL A 74 3.81 11.69 11.70
CA VAL A 74 3.01 10.86 10.78
C VAL A 74 1.53 11.11 11.05
N LEU A 75 0.78 11.43 10.00
CA LEU A 75 -0.66 11.60 10.05
C LEU A 75 -1.32 10.21 10.17
N TYR A 76 -2.27 10.07 11.10
CA TYR A 76 -3.14 8.89 11.06
C TYR A 76 -4.03 8.94 9.82
N LEU A 77 -4.00 7.90 9.00
CA LEU A 77 -4.84 7.80 7.80
C LEU A 77 -5.21 6.34 7.52
N ASP A 78 -6.49 6.03 7.63
CA ASP A 78 -7.04 4.78 7.13
C ASP A 78 -7.37 4.92 5.64
N ALA A 79 -6.54 4.29 4.79
CA ALA A 79 -6.70 4.37 3.33
C ALA A 79 -7.97 3.67 2.81
N THR A 80 -8.67 2.90 3.65
CA THR A 80 -9.94 2.21 3.30
C THR A 80 -11.19 3.03 3.59
N SER A 81 -11.01 4.24 4.15
CA SER A 81 -12.06 5.15 4.59
C SER A 81 -11.95 6.52 3.90
N PRO A 82 -12.98 7.39 3.94
CA PRO A 82 -12.85 8.77 3.45
C PRO A 82 -11.72 9.53 4.16
N PHE A 83 -10.83 10.14 3.38
CA PHE A 83 -9.72 10.91 3.95
C PHE A 83 -10.22 12.20 4.61
N PRO A 84 -9.73 12.55 5.82
CA PRO A 84 -10.07 13.80 6.51
C PRO A 84 -9.35 15.00 5.86
N ILE A 85 -9.28 15.02 4.55
CA ILE A 85 -8.54 15.94 3.70
C ILE A 85 -9.54 16.58 2.73
N ALA A 86 -9.43 17.88 2.53
CA ALA A 86 -10.27 18.62 1.59
C ALA A 86 -10.01 18.19 0.14
N ASP A 87 -10.98 18.42 -0.74
CA ASP A 87 -10.83 18.24 -2.18
C ASP A 87 -9.71 19.13 -2.71
N ALA A 88 -8.98 18.65 -3.72
CA ALA A 88 -7.94 19.40 -4.42
C ALA A 88 -6.88 20.03 -3.47
N ALA A 89 -6.48 19.31 -2.45
CA ALA A 89 -5.51 19.77 -1.44
C ALA A 89 -4.05 19.54 -1.82
N PHE A 90 -3.75 18.50 -2.63
CA PHE A 90 -2.39 18.03 -2.91
C PHE A 90 -2.04 18.11 -4.40
N ASP A 91 -0.77 18.41 -4.68
CA ASP A 91 -0.18 18.36 -6.02
C ASP A 91 0.24 16.95 -6.38
N TYR A 92 0.77 16.20 -5.40
CA TYR A 92 1.27 14.83 -5.57
C TYR A 92 0.80 13.92 -4.45
N ILE A 93 0.52 12.67 -4.82
CA ILE A 93 0.29 11.58 -3.87
C ILE A 93 1.20 10.41 -4.25
N TYR A 94 1.82 9.80 -3.26
CA TYR A 94 2.63 8.59 -3.40
C TYR A 94 2.10 7.50 -2.49
N SER A 95 2.11 6.26 -2.99
CA SER A 95 1.81 5.07 -2.20
C SER A 95 2.59 3.86 -2.74
N GLU A 96 3.33 3.19 -1.86
CA GLU A 96 4.17 2.05 -2.20
C GLU A 96 3.71 0.80 -1.46
N HIS A 97 3.35 -0.26 -2.20
CA HIS A 97 2.98 -1.56 -1.67
C HIS A 97 1.92 -1.54 -0.57
N VAL A 98 0.83 -0.79 -0.78
CA VAL A 98 -0.30 -0.64 0.16
C VAL A 98 -1.59 -1.25 -0.38
N ILE A 99 -1.97 -0.91 -1.62
CA ILE A 99 -3.30 -1.20 -2.16
C ILE A 99 -3.63 -2.70 -2.23
N GLN A 100 -2.62 -3.57 -2.42
CA GLN A 100 -2.78 -5.02 -2.47
C GLN A 100 -3.25 -5.64 -1.15
N HIS A 101 -3.08 -4.94 -0.03
CA HIS A 101 -3.55 -5.39 1.28
C HIS A 101 -5.05 -5.19 1.49
N PHE A 102 -5.75 -4.59 0.53
CA PHE A 102 -7.18 -4.35 0.59
C PHE A 102 -7.94 -5.23 -0.41
N PRO A 103 -9.16 -5.68 -0.07
CA PRO A 103 -10.08 -6.19 -1.09
C PRO A 103 -10.31 -5.12 -2.16
N PHE A 104 -10.55 -5.52 -3.40
CA PHE A 104 -10.74 -4.59 -4.54
C PHE A 104 -11.67 -3.42 -4.23
N ARG A 105 -12.79 -3.69 -3.52
CA ARG A 105 -13.77 -2.66 -3.15
C ARG A 105 -13.14 -1.55 -2.27
N LEU A 106 -12.28 -1.89 -1.32
CA LEU A 106 -11.63 -0.93 -0.44
C LEU A 106 -10.44 -0.25 -1.15
N GLY A 107 -9.71 -0.96 -2.01
CA GLY A 107 -8.73 -0.33 -2.92
C GLY A 107 -9.36 0.73 -3.82
N GLN A 108 -10.63 0.53 -4.25
CA GLN A 108 -11.39 1.54 -4.99
C GLN A 108 -11.76 2.76 -4.13
N VAL A 109 -11.94 2.61 -2.81
CA VAL A 109 -12.11 3.76 -1.89
C VAL A 109 -10.82 4.56 -1.87
N MET A 110 -9.68 3.91 -1.62
CA MET A 110 -8.36 4.55 -1.61
C MET A 110 -8.10 5.35 -2.90
N LEU A 111 -8.28 4.73 -4.07
CA LEU A 111 -8.02 5.39 -5.35
C LEU A 111 -8.93 6.60 -5.58
N ARG A 112 -10.23 6.52 -5.23
CA ARG A 112 -11.15 7.65 -5.32
C ARG A 112 -10.76 8.80 -4.39
N GLU A 113 -10.36 8.49 -3.16
CA GLU A 113 -9.92 9.50 -2.21
C GLU A 113 -8.59 10.15 -2.63
N CYS A 114 -7.66 9.38 -3.19
CA CYS A 114 -6.46 9.94 -3.82
C CYS A 114 -6.85 10.90 -4.97
N CYS A 115 -7.73 10.46 -5.88
CA CYS A 115 -8.19 11.31 -6.97
C CYS A 115 -8.95 12.56 -6.49
N ARG A 116 -9.82 12.44 -5.47
CA ARG A 116 -10.56 13.56 -4.90
C ARG A 116 -9.65 14.62 -4.30
N THR A 117 -8.67 14.17 -3.52
CA THR A 117 -7.76 15.05 -2.78
C THR A 117 -6.63 15.65 -3.61
N LEU A 118 -6.35 15.09 -4.80
CA LEU A 118 -5.47 15.71 -5.78
C LEU A 118 -6.12 16.95 -6.40
N LYS A 119 -5.32 17.99 -6.65
CA LYS A 119 -5.68 19.15 -7.48
C LYS A 119 -5.91 18.70 -8.94
N PRO A 120 -6.66 19.50 -9.75
CA PRO A 120 -6.63 19.32 -11.20
C PRO A 120 -5.17 19.30 -11.72
N GLY A 121 -4.85 18.33 -12.57
CA GLY A 121 -3.48 18.11 -13.05
C GLY A 121 -2.53 17.43 -12.06
N GLY A 122 -2.93 17.23 -10.81
CA GLY A 122 -2.14 16.52 -9.79
C GLY A 122 -1.93 15.04 -10.11
N VAL A 123 -0.88 14.44 -9.57
CA VAL A 123 -0.43 13.09 -9.93
C VAL A 123 -0.39 12.17 -8.72
N LEU A 124 -0.97 10.98 -8.88
CA LEU A 124 -0.75 9.82 -8.02
C LEU A 124 0.37 8.96 -8.62
N ARG A 125 1.45 8.69 -7.86
CA ARG A 125 2.40 7.61 -8.14
C ARG A 125 2.11 6.44 -7.21
N LEU A 126 1.84 5.26 -7.78
CA LEU A 126 1.47 4.07 -7.03
C LEU A 126 2.28 2.87 -7.50
N SER A 127 2.92 2.17 -6.58
CA SER A 127 3.54 0.87 -6.82
C SER A 127 2.78 -0.25 -6.10
N THR A 128 2.76 -1.42 -6.73
CA THR A 128 2.08 -2.63 -6.22
C THR A 128 2.65 -3.86 -6.90
N PRO A 129 2.53 -5.05 -6.28
CA PRO A 129 2.91 -6.28 -6.97
C PRO A 129 2.11 -6.52 -8.24
N ASN A 130 2.75 -7.20 -9.20
CA ASN A 130 2.18 -7.58 -10.48
C ASN A 130 1.75 -9.05 -10.50
N LEU A 131 0.45 -9.30 -10.58
CA LEU A 131 -0.10 -10.66 -10.64
C LEU A 131 0.45 -11.48 -11.81
N LEU A 132 0.75 -10.85 -12.97
CA LEU A 132 1.30 -11.56 -14.12
C LEU A 132 2.71 -12.10 -13.83
N SER A 133 3.53 -11.36 -13.07
CA SER A 133 4.85 -11.85 -12.64
C SER A 133 4.70 -13.10 -11.78
N LEU A 134 3.78 -13.10 -10.81
CA LEU A 134 3.52 -14.28 -9.96
C LEU A 134 2.94 -15.46 -10.77
N ALA A 135 1.99 -15.20 -11.66
CA ALA A 135 1.40 -16.23 -12.52
C ALA A 135 2.46 -16.88 -13.41
N SER A 136 3.46 -16.11 -13.87
CA SER A 136 4.55 -16.61 -14.70
C SER A 136 5.42 -17.67 -14.00
N LEU A 137 5.41 -17.70 -12.66
CA LEU A 137 6.13 -18.72 -11.88
C LEU A 137 5.53 -20.12 -12.05
N LEU A 138 4.25 -20.22 -12.42
CA LEU A 138 3.52 -21.50 -12.57
C LEU A 138 3.44 -21.98 -14.00
N THR A 139 4.12 -21.31 -14.95
CA THR A 139 4.15 -21.72 -16.36
C THR A 139 5.15 -22.85 -16.60
N GLU A 140 4.93 -23.65 -17.65
CA GLU A 140 5.80 -24.79 -18.01
C GLU A 140 7.24 -24.38 -18.38
N ARG A 141 7.44 -23.13 -18.83
CA ARG A 141 8.75 -22.58 -19.22
C ARG A 141 9.13 -21.45 -18.28
N GLN A 142 9.89 -21.79 -17.24
CA GLN A 142 10.50 -20.79 -16.38
C GLN A 142 11.83 -20.32 -16.99
N GLY A 143 11.95 -18.99 -17.12
CA GLY A 143 13.22 -18.35 -17.46
C GLY A 143 14.13 -18.16 -16.24
N ALA A 144 15.32 -17.63 -16.47
CA ALA A 144 16.29 -17.34 -15.40
C ALA A 144 15.72 -16.41 -14.31
N ALA A 145 14.93 -15.40 -14.70
CA ALA A 145 14.34 -14.45 -13.77
C ALA A 145 13.34 -15.12 -12.81
N GLN A 146 12.44 -15.99 -13.32
CA GLN A 146 11.48 -16.74 -12.50
C GLN A 146 12.20 -17.69 -11.52
N THR A 147 13.22 -18.40 -12.01
CA THR A 147 14.01 -19.31 -11.18
C THR A 147 14.74 -18.56 -10.06
N GLU A 148 15.39 -17.46 -10.39
CA GLU A 148 16.12 -16.65 -9.41
C GLU A 148 15.17 -16.00 -8.39
N TYR A 149 14.04 -15.43 -8.82
CA TYR A 149 13.02 -14.90 -7.93
C TYR A 149 12.52 -15.98 -6.95
N THR A 150 12.16 -17.16 -7.48
CA THR A 150 11.68 -18.28 -6.66
C THR A 150 12.72 -18.69 -5.63
N ARG A 151 13.99 -18.78 -6.03
CA ARG A 151 15.11 -19.10 -5.12
C ARG A 151 15.25 -18.05 -4.01
N LEU A 152 15.37 -16.78 -4.39
CA LEU A 152 15.57 -15.66 -3.44
C LEU A 152 14.44 -15.54 -2.42
N VAL A 153 13.17 -15.64 -2.88
CA VAL A 153 12.01 -15.57 -1.99
C VAL A 153 11.96 -16.79 -1.07
N SER A 154 12.24 -17.99 -1.59
CA SER A 154 12.28 -19.21 -0.78
C SER A 154 13.34 -19.11 0.31
N ASP A 155 14.57 -18.77 -0.06
CA ASP A 155 15.69 -18.68 0.88
C ASP A 155 15.44 -17.63 1.98
N LYS A 156 14.76 -16.54 1.65
CA LYS A 156 14.54 -15.43 2.56
C LYS A 156 13.32 -15.60 3.47
N TYR A 157 12.23 -16.16 2.96
CA TYR A 157 10.93 -16.11 3.62
C TYR A 157 10.27 -17.47 3.86
N ILE A 158 10.74 -18.55 3.18
CA ILE A 158 10.08 -19.86 3.21
C ILE A 158 11.12 -20.97 3.46
N PRO A 159 11.67 -21.08 4.69
CA PRO A 159 12.78 -22.00 4.98
C PRO A 159 12.43 -23.47 4.73
N GLU A 160 11.16 -23.86 4.75
CA GLU A 160 10.68 -25.20 4.42
C GLU A 160 10.69 -25.51 2.92
N ASN A 161 10.77 -24.50 2.04
CA ASN A 161 10.80 -24.67 0.58
C ASN A 161 12.21 -24.97 0.07
N THR A 162 12.85 -26.03 0.57
CA THR A 162 14.23 -26.43 0.20
C THR A 162 14.38 -26.83 -1.27
N GLY A 163 13.27 -27.15 -1.94
CA GLY A 163 13.24 -27.49 -3.37
C GLY A 163 12.99 -26.30 -4.29
N HIS A 164 12.86 -25.08 -3.75
CA HIS A 164 12.53 -23.86 -4.49
C HIS A 164 11.32 -24.04 -5.41
N LEU A 165 10.25 -24.66 -4.90
CA LEU A 165 9.05 -24.92 -5.67
C LEU A 165 8.21 -23.65 -5.79
N PRO A 166 7.82 -23.21 -7.01
CA PRO A 166 7.07 -21.98 -7.24
C PRO A 166 5.74 -21.91 -6.50
N ALA A 167 5.06 -23.06 -6.31
CA ALA A 167 3.78 -23.10 -5.61
C ALA A 167 3.88 -22.59 -4.16
N PHE A 168 5.01 -22.83 -3.46
CA PHE A 168 5.24 -22.28 -2.12
C PHE A 168 5.31 -20.76 -2.16
N VAL A 169 6.06 -20.21 -3.12
CA VAL A 169 6.23 -18.76 -3.29
C VAL A 169 4.89 -18.07 -3.57
N VAL A 170 4.10 -18.63 -4.49
CA VAL A 170 2.78 -18.06 -4.82
C VAL A 170 1.81 -18.12 -3.62
N ASN A 171 1.80 -19.22 -2.86
CA ASN A 171 0.96 -19.32 -1.67
C ASN A 171 1.43 -18.36 -0.57
N ASN A 172 2.74 -18.31 -0.27
CA ASN A 172 3.31 -17.37 0.70
C ASN A 172 2.94 -15.93 0.35
N PHE A 173 2.97 -15.58 -0.93
CA PHE A 173 2.64 -14.24 -1.39
C PHE A 173 1.24 -13.79 -0.99
N PHE A 174 0.24 -14.68 -1.05
CA PHE A 174 -1.13 -14.34 -0.67
C PHE A 174 -1.37 -14.43 0.84
N TRP A 175 -0.82 -15.47 1.52
CA TRP A 175 -1.16 -15.76 2.90
C TRP A 175 -0.26 -15.05 3.91
N ASP A 176 1.05 -15.13 3.74
CA ASP A 176 2.00 -14.64 4.75
C ASP A 176 2.24 -13.13 4.63
N PHE A 177 2.13 -12.59 3.43
CA PHE A 177 2.16 -11.14 3.21
C PHE A 177 0.78 -10.47 3.31
N SER A 178 -0.28 -11.24 3.61
CA SER A 178 -1.65 -10.72 3.83
C SER A 178 -2.21 -9.94 2.63
N HIS A 179 -1.85 -10.33 1.40
CA HIS A 179 -2.38 -9.69 0.20
C HIS A 179 -3.81 -10.18 -0.07
N GLN A 180 -4.75 -9.25 -0.21
CA GLN A 180 -6.16 -9.56 -0.42
C GLN A 180 -6.61 -9.42 -1.88
N PHE A 181 -5.98 -8.51 -2.63
CA PHE A 181 -6.22 -8.36 -4.06
C PHE A 181 -4.94 -7.90 -4.76
N VAL A 182 -4.32 -8.80 -5.52
CA VAL A 182 -3.13 -8.49 -6.32
C VAL A 182 -3.57 -8.10 -7.72
N TYR A 183 -3.13 -6.93 -8.16
CA TYR A 183 -3.47 -6.38 -9.46
C TYR A 183 -2.54 -6.91 -10.54
N ASP A 184 -3.06 -7.01 -11.75
CA ASP A 184 -2.30 -7.00 -13.00
C ASP A 184 -2.39 -5.60 -13.66
N PRO A 185 -1.62 -5.31 -14.72
CA PRO A 185 -1.68 -4.00 -15.37
C PRO A 185 -3.09 -3.62 -15.85
N GLU A 186 -3.87 -4.56 -16.38
CA GLU A 186 -5.21 -4.30 -16.91
C GLU A 186 -6.20 -3.96 -15.80
N SER A 187 -6.24 -4.73 -14.73
CA SER A 187 -7.11 -4.49 -13.58
C SER A 187 -6.72 -3.21 -12.84
N MET A 188 -5.43 -2.85 -12.77
CA MET A 188 -4.99 -1.59 -12.19
C MET A 188 -5.42 -0.39 -13.05
N LEU A 189 -5.23 -0.44 -14.36
CA LEU A 189 -5.73 0.57 -15.28
C LEU A 189 -7.25 0.76 -15.18
N HIS A 190 -8.00 -0.35 -15.11
CA HIS A 190 -9.44 -0.34 -14.90
C HIS A 190 -9.80 0.36 -13.58
N ALA A 191 -9.13 -0.02 -12.48
CA ALA A 191 -9.37 0.53 -11.16
C ALA A 191 -9.10 2.05 -11.10
N MET A 192 -7.99 2.50 -11.68
CA MET A 192 -7.62 3.93 -11.73
C MET A 192 -8.58 4.75 -12.59
N LYS A 193 -8.95 4.27 -13.79
CA LYS A 193 -9.97 4.92 -14.63
C LYS A 193 -11.30 5.05 -13.91
N ARG A 194 -11.74 3.99 -13.24
CA ARG A 194 -12.96 3.97 -12.44
C ARG A 194 -12.92 4.94 -11.24
N ALA A 195 -11.74 5.26 -10.73
CA ALA A 195 -11.54 6.25 -9.67
C ALA A 195 -11.55 7.70 -10.16
N GLY A 196 -11.47 7.94 -11.49
CA GLY A 196 -11.55 9.27 -12.11
C GLY A 196 -10.23 9.83 -12.63
N PHE A 197 -9.17 9.00 -12.72
CA PHE A 197 -7.91 9.43 -13.34
C PHE A 197 -8.03 9.49 -14.87
N ALA A 198 -7.55 10.59 -15.47
CA ALA A 198 -7.66 10.86 -16.90
C ALA A 198 -6.53 10.25 -17.71
N THR A 199 -5.29 10.38 -17.24
CA THR A 199 -4.09 9.84 -17.89
C THR A 199 -3.40 8.88 -16.92
N ILE A 200 -3.03 7.70 -17.40
CA ILE A 200 -2.38 6.67 -16.58
C ILE A 200 -1.24 6.08 -17.40
N GLU A 201 -0.04 6.16 -16.88
CA GLU A 201 1.18 5.67 -17.53
C GLU A 201 1.89 4.67 -16.62
N ALA A 202 2.32 3.55 -17.20
CA ALA A 202 3.21 2.63 -16.53
C ALA A 202 4.64 3.15 -16.61
N VAL A 203 5.34 3.19 -15.48
CA VAL A 203 6.71 3.67 -15.40
C VAL A 203 7.62 2.65 -14.75
N LYS A 204 8.95 2.81 -14.91
CA LYS A 204 9.93 1.94 -14.25
C LYS A 204 10.19 2.40 -12.82
N ILE A 205 10.71 1.50 -12.00
CA ILE A 205 11.21 1.80 -10.66
C ILE A 205 12.21 2.96 -10.73
N GLY A 206 12.03 3.95 -9.86
CA GLY A 206 12.88 5.14 -9.78
C GLY A 206 12.73 6.15 -10.92
N ALA A 207 12.09 5.80 -12.03
CA ALA A 207 11.96 6.68 -13.19
C ALA A 207 10.66 7.50 -13.14
N SER A 208 10.77 8.80 -13.39
CA SER A 208 9.66 9.72 -13.61
C SER A 208 10.12 10.88 -14.48
N ALA A 209 9.22 11.45 -15.27
CA ALA A 209 9.46 12.74 -15.97
C ALA A 209 9.31 13.94 -15.01
N ASP A 210 8.73 13.74 -13.84
CA ASP A 210 8.55 14.75 -12.78
C ASP A 210 9.56 14.50 -11.64
N GLU A 211 10.41 15.50 -11.36
CA GLU A 211 11.42 15.42 -10.30
C GLU A 211 10.87 15.14 -8.92
N ASN A 212 9.61 15.52 -8.65
CA ASN A 212 8.95 15.26 -7.37
C ASN A 212 8.57 13.78 -7.18
N LEU A 213 8.59 13.00 -8.26
CA LEU A 213 8.17 11.60 -8.25
C LEU A 213 9.31 10.61 -8.55
N ALA A 214 10.47 11.12 -9.02
CA ALA A 214 11.62 10.29 -9.33
C ALA A 214 12.29 9.76 -8.05
N GLY A 215 12.69 8.48 -8.06
CA GLY A 215 13.50 7.87 -7.00
C GLY A 215 12.80 7.68 -5.65
N LEU A 216 11.47 7.61 -5.61
CA LEU A 216 10.71 7.49 -4.37
C LEU A 216 10.68 6.06 -3.81
N GLU A 217 10.81 5.04 -4.66
CA GLU A 217 10.64 3.65 -4.25
C GLU A 217 11.71 3.21 -3.25
N HIS A 218 11.26 2.57 -2.18
CA HIS A 218 12.09 2.07 -1.09
C HIS A 218 12.01 0.55 -0.93
N HIS A 219 11.00 -0.09 -1.53
CA HIS A 219 10.72 -1.53 -1.34
C HIS A 219 11.93 -2.42 -1.65
N GLY A 220 12.70 -2.09 -2.69
CA GLY A 220 13.92 -2.82 -3.03
C GLY A 220 14.96 -2.89 -1.92
N ARG A 221 15.03 -1.87 -1.05
CA ARG A 221 15.92 -1.89 0.13
C ARG A 221 15.48 -2.92 1.18
N ILE A 222 14.20 -3.29 1.19
CA ILE A 222 13.63 -4.26 2.13
C ILE A 222 13.74 -5.68 1.59
N VAL A 223 13.28 -5.89 0.33
CA VAL A 223 13.20 -7.24 -0.25
C VAL A 223 14.45 -7.61 -1.05
N GLY A 224 15.18 -6.64 -1.58
CA GLY A 224 16.29 -6.77 -2.53
C GLY A 224 15.84 -6.34 -3.93
N ASP A 225 16.75 -5.70 -4.68
CA ASP A 225 16.43 -5.11 -5.99
C ASP A 225 15.91 -6.15 -6.98
N THR A 226 16.53 -7.33 -7.05
CA THR A 226 16.10 -8.42 -7.96
C THR A 226 14.66 -8.87 -7.70
N ILE A 227 14.27 -8.99 -6.43
CA ILE A 227 12.88 -9.34 -6.06
C ILE A 227 11.95 -8.21 -6.46
N ASN A 228 12.29 -6.97 -6.08
CA ASN A 228 11.49 -5.79 -6.37
C ASN A 228 11.27 -5.57 -7.88
N GLU A 229 12.33 -5.68 -8.68
CA GLU A 229 12.25 -5.53 -10.14
C GLU A 229 11.36 -6.60 -10.80
N PHE A 230 11.36 -7.82 -10.27
CA PHE A 230 10.54 -8.89 -10.80
C PHE A 230 9.05 -8.74 -10.47
N GLU A 231 8.74 -8.36 -9.24
CA GLU A 231 7.35 -8.39 -8.75
C GLU A 231 6.62 -7.06 -8.85
N THR A 232 7.31 -5.92 -8.94
CA THR A 232 6.69 -4.60 -8.79
C THR A 232 6.30 -3.98 -10.13
N MET A 233 5.10 -3.44 -10.22
CA MET A 233 4.65 -2.53 -11.26
C MET A 233 4.32 -1.17 -10.68
N ILE A 234 4.57 -0.10 -11.46
CA ILE A 234 4.38 1.28 -11.03
C ILE A 234 3.57 2.04 -12.06
N PHE A 235 2.64 2.86 -11.58
CA PHE A 235 1.83 3.74 -12.40
C PHE A 235 1.89 5.18 -11.90
N GLU A 236 1.93 6.12 -12.84
CA GLU A 236 1.63 7.52 -12.62
C GLU A 236 0.27 7.84 -13.23
N ALA A 237 -0.65 8.33 -12.38
CA ALA A 237 -2.01 8.59 -12.76
C ALA A 237 -2.35 10.06 -12.48
N ARG A 238 -2.74 10.81 -13.53
CA ARG A 238 -3.05 12.24 -13.46
C ARG A 238 -4.56 12.45 -13.39
N LYS A 239 -4.97 13.33 -12.47
CA LYS A 239 -6.34 13.86 -12.41
C LYS A 239 -6.58 14.86 -13.53
N ALA A 240 -7.79 14.86 -14.14
CA ALA A 240 -8.25 15.84 -15.10
C ALA A 240 -8.25 17.27 -14.53
#